data_71df847a87042a51fa1e7f6761ed35ea
#
_entry.id   71df847a87042a51fa1e7f6761ed35ea
#
_cell.length_a   1.000
_cell.length_b   1.000
_cell.length_c   1.000
_cell.angle_alpha   90.00
_cell.angle_beta   90.00
_cell.angle_gamma   90.00
#
_symmetry.space_group_name_H-M   'P 1'
#
loop_
_entity.id
_entity.type
_entity.pdbx_description
1 polymer ?
#
loop_
_entity_poly.entity_id
_entity_poly.type
_entity_poly.pdbx_seq_one_letter_code
_entity_poly.pdbx_strand_id
1 'polypeptide(L)'
;MTDVPSLRGAEVGRRIGVGLMYGLWKPRVLGSWRVPAGGPVILAVNHSHNIDGPMVMGVAPRPTHFLIKKEAFIGPLDPFLTGIGQVKVDRHSTDRTAIARALGVLEQGGVLGIFPEGTRGEGDFASIRAGLAYFAVRSGAPIVPVAVLGSSDRPGRLIKALPPLRSRVDVVFGDPFDAGDGSGRRTRKALDEATARIQKQLTAHLENARRLTGRRATL
;
A
#
# COMPACT_ATOMS: atom_id res chain seq x y z
N MET A 1 -14.28 20.71 -9.11
CA MET A 1 -14.35 19.24 -8.90
C MET A 1 -12.94 18.71 -8.84
N THR A 2 -12.56 18.02 -7.77
CA THR A 2 -11.22 17.41 -7.67
C THR A 2 -11.16 16.27 -8.67
N ASP A 3 -10.15 16.28 -9.54
CA ASP A 3 -9.92 15.24 -10.54
C ASP A 3 -9.54 13.92 -9.83
N VAL A 4 -10.48 12.98 -9.76
CA VAL A 4 -10.26 11.67 -9.14
C VAL A 4 -9.47 10.79 -10.10
N PRO A 5 -8.43 10.07 -9.64
CA PRO A 5 -7.62 9.21 -10.49
C PRO A 5 -8.46 8.16 -11.25
N SER A 6 -8.08 7.88 -12.49
CA SER A 6 -8.84 6.98 -13.37
C SER A 6 -8.81 5.53 -12.89
N LEU A 7 -9.96 4.94 -12.61
CA LEU A 7 -10.10 3.52 -12.31
C LEU A 7 -9.66 2.63 -13.50
N ARG A 8 -9.97 3.06 -14.75
CA ARG A 8 -9.49 2.36 -15.95
C ARG A 8 -7.98 2.39 -16.04
N GLY A 9 -7.37 3.53 -15.72
CA GLY A 9 -5.92 3.66 -15.64
C GLY A 9 -5.32 2.71 -14.60
N ALA A 10 -5.91 2.64 -13.40
CA ALA A 10 -5.45 1.72 -12.35
C ALA A 10 -5.58 0.25 -12.77
N GLU A 11 -6.61 -0.14 -13.52
CA GLU A 11 -6.73 -1.50 -14.08
C GLU A 11 -5.65 -1.78 -15.13
N VAL A 12 -5.34 -0.81 -16.00
CA VAL A 12 -4.19 -0.92 -16.93
C VAL A 12 -2.89 -1.11 -16.15
N GLY A 13 -2.66 -0.28 -15.12
CA GLY A 13 -1.51 -0.41 -14.23
C GLY A 13 -1.43 -1.79 -13.56
N ARG A 14 -2.56 -2.33 -13.09
CA ARG A 14 -2.64 -3.68 -12.52
C ARG A 14 -2.20 -4.75 -13.54
N ARG A 15 -2.70 -4.71 -14.77
CA ARG A 15 -2.33 -5.67 -15.83
C ARG A 15 -0.86 -5.59 -16.19
N ILE A 16 -0.29 -4.37 -16.29
CA ILE A 16 1.14 -4.16 -16.47
C ILE A 16 1.90 -4.76 -15.28
N GLY A 17 1.46 -4.49 -14.05
CA GLY A 17 2.04 -5.06 -12.84
C GLY A 17 2.01 -6.59 -12.83
N VAL A 18 0.88 -7.23 -13.21
CA VAL A 18 0.80 -8.70 -13.38
C VAL A 18 1.90 -9.19 -14.33
N GLY A 19 1.95 -8.64 -15.54
CA GLY A 19 2.93 -9.05 -16.55
C GLY A 19 4.37 -8.92 -16.06
N LEU A 20 4.72 -7.78 -15.47
CA LEU A 20 6.07 -7.51 -14.97
C LEU A 20 6.42 -8.38 -13.76
N MET A 21 5.53 -8.46 -12.75
CA MET A 21 5.84 -9.14 -11.50
C MET A 21 5.94 -10.66 -11.68
N TYR A 22 5.02 -11.27 -12.41
CA TYR A 22 5.09 -12.70 -12.71
C TYR A 22 6.12 -13.06 -13.80
N GLY A 23 6.44 -12.13 -14.70
CA GLY A 23 7.49 -12.30 -15.70
C GLY A 23 8.90 -12.25 -15.11
N LEU A 24 9.16 -11.34 -14.18
CA LEU A 24 10.50 -11.09 -13.63
C LEU A 24 10.76 -11.79 -12.29
N TRP A 25 9.73 -12.01 -11.48
CA TRP A 25 9.83 -12.65 -10.16
C TRP A 25 8.85 -13.81 -10.03
N LYS A 26 8.84 -14.44 -8.86
CA LYS A 26 7.92 -15.51 -8.50
C LYS A 26 7.06 -15.07 -7.30
N PRO A 27 6.02 -14.26 -7.52
CA PRO A 27 5.13 -13.85 -6.43
C PRO A 27 4.41 -15.07 -5.86
N ARG A 28 4.41 -15.21 -4.52
CA ARG A 28 3.53 -16.12 -3.80
C ARG A 28 2.51 -15.30 -3.03
N VAL A 29 1.26 -15.40 -3.44
CA VAL A 29 0.15 -14.59 -2.92
C VAL A 29 -0.68 -15.42 -1.96
N LEU A 30 -0.86 -14.93 -0.74
CA LEU A 30 -1.66 -15.56 0.29
C LEU A 30 -2.76 -14.59 0.76
N GLY A 31 -3.99 -15.08 0.89
CA GLY A 31 -5.09 -14.33 1.50
C GLY A 31 -5.69 -13.22 0.63
N SER A 32 -5.45 -13.18 -0.68
CA SER A 32 -5.99 -12.12 -1.56
C SER A 32 -7.53 -12.05 -1.54
N TRP A 33 -8.23 -13.15 -1.25
CA TRP A 33 -9.69 -13.21 -1.10
C TRP A 33 -10.23 -12.43 0.11
N ARG A 34 -9.36 -12.02 1.06
CA ARG A 34 -9.72 -11.18 2.21
C ARG A 34 -9.96 -9.73 1.83
N VAL A 35 -9.47 -9.30 0.67
CA VAL A 35 -9.77 -7.97 0.15
C VAL A 35 -11.23 -7.93 -0.26
N PRO A 36 -12.07 -7.07 0.33
CA PRO A 36 -13.48 -6.95 -0.04
C PRO A 36 -13.67 -6.75 -1.55
N ALA A 37 -14.58 -7.53 -2.15
CA ALA A 37 -14.81 -7.51 -3.59
C ALA A 37 -15.41 -6.19 -4.09
N GLY A 38 -16.08 -5.43 -3.22
CA GLY A 38 -16.69 -4.12 -3.50
C GLY A 38 -16.51 -3.15 -2.35
N GLY A 39 -16.87 -1.90 -2.59
CA GLY A 39 -16.75 -0.82 -1.60
C GLY A 39 -15.31 -0.30 -1.43
N PRO A 40 -15.14 0.75 -0.61
CA PRO A 40 -13.84 1.33 -0.33
C PRO A 40 -12.95 0.40 0.50
N VAL A 41 -11.65 0.35 0.19
CA VAL A 41 -10.67 -0.44 0.94
C VAL A 41 -9.35 0.32 1.00
N ILE A 42 -8.67 0.26 2.14
CA ILE A 42 -7.29 0.74 2.27
C ILE A 42 -6.35 -0.46 2.43
N LEU A 43 -5.40 -0.62 1.51
CA LEU A 43 -4.32 -1.58 1.68
C LEU A 43 -3.17 -0.90 2.42
N ALA A 44 -2.88 -1.36 3.64
CA ALA A 44 -1.75 -0.88 4.44
C ALA A 44 -0.55 -1.82 4.24
N VAL A 45 0.45 -1.36 3.50
CA VAL A 45 1.57 -2.17 3.01
C VAL A 45 2.86 -1.78 3.72
N ASN A 46 3.67 -2.74 4.19
CA ASN A 46 5.02 -2.47 4.67
C ASN A 46 5.94 -2.05 3.52
N HIS A 47 6.99 -1.28 3.81
CA HIS A 47 7.82 -0.68 2.76
C HIS A 47 9.32 -0.86 3.01
N SER A 48 9.87 -1.93 2.44
CA SER A 48 11.30 -2.23 2.50
C SER A 48 12.02 -2.02 1.17
N HIS A 49 11.29 -2.09 0.04
CA HIS A 49 11.91 -2.04 -1.29
C HIS A 49 11.08 -1.30 -2.34
N ASN A 50 11.75 -0.87 -3.43
CA ASN A 50 11.10 -0.13 -4.54
C ASN A 50 10.00 -0.91 -5.25
N ILE A 51 10.09 -2.25 -5.29
CA ILE A 51 9.11 -3.08 -6.00
C ILE A 51 7.86 -3.38 -5.17
N ASP A 52 7.80 -3.01 -3.90
CA ASP A 52 6.67 -3.38 -3.03
C ASP A 52 5.35 -2.84 -3.60
N GLY A 53 5.33 -1.57 -4.04
CA GLY A 53 4.15 -0.96 -4.66
C GLY A 53 3.74 -1.66 -5.97
N PRO A 54 4.61 -1.74 -6.97
CA PRO A 54 4.34 -2.49 -8.20
C PRO A 54 3.96 -3.96 -7.95
N MET A 55 4.59 -4.63 -6.96
CA MET A 55 4.27 -6.00 -6.58
C MET A 55 2.83 -6.11 -6.09
N VAL A 56 2.43 -5.28 -5.12
CA VAL A 56 1.05 -5.29 -4.61
C VAL A 56 0.06 -4.89 -5.70
N MET A 57 0.38 -3.87 -6.51
CA MET A 57 -0.47 -3.46 -7.63
C MET A 57 -0.72 -4.62 -8.63
N GLY A 58 0.30 -5.45 -8.91
CA GLY A 58 0.19 -6.59 -9.82
C GLY A 58 -0.53 -7.80 -9.23
N VAL A 59 -0.53 -7.99 -7.90
CA VAL A 59 -1.13 -9.18 -7.27
C VAL A 59 -2.43 -8.90 -6.52
N ALA A 60 -2.77 -7.63 -6.29
CA ALA A 60 -4.04 -7.26 -5.67
C ALA A 60 -5.22 -7.70 -6.55
N PRO A 61 -6.33 -8.20 -5.95
CA PRO A 61 -7.48 -8.68 -6.72
C PRO A 61 -8.28 -7.54 -7.36
N ARG A 62 -8.03 -6.28 -6.94
CA ARG A 62 -8.70 -5.08 -7.43
C ARG A 62 -7.68 -4.02 -7.84
N PRO A 63 -8.01 -3.14 -8.83
CA PRO A 63 -7.18 -1.99 -9.19
C PRO A 63 -6.89 -1.12 -7.96
N THR A 64 -5.62 -0.77 -7.75
CA THR A 64 -5.18 -0.06 -6.56
C THR A 64 -4.49 1.25 -6.92
N HIS A 65 -4.90 2.33 -6.27
CA HIS A 65 -4.30 3.66 -6.37
C HIS A 65 -3.35 3.86 -5.18
N PHE A 66 -2.06 4.02 -5.43
CA PHE A 66 -1.09 4.30 -4.37
C PHE A 66 -0.83 5.79 -4.19
N LEU A 67 -0.60 6.20 -2.94
CA LEU A 67 0.01 7.48 -2.62
C LEU A 67 1.52 7.39 -2.89
N ILE A 68 1.99 8.09 -3.92
CA ILE A 68 3.39 8.06 -4.34
C ILE A 68 3.99 9.47 -4.18
N LYS A 69 5.19 9.54 -3.60
CA LYS A 69 5.91 10.80 -3.42
C LYS A 69 6.10 11.54 -4.74
N LYS A 70 5.94 12.88 -4.74
CA LYS A 70 6.06 13.73 -5.93
C LYS A 70 7.42 13.58 -6.65
N GLU A 71 8.47 13.27 -5.92
CA GLU A 71 9.83 13.08 -6.45
C GLU A 71 9.97 11.83 -7.34
N ALA A 72 8.97 10.94 -7.36
CA ALA A 72 8.92 9.81 -8.29
C ALA A 72 8.30 10.18 -9.65
N PHE A 73 7.61 11.32 -9.73
CA PHE A 73 6.94 11.79 -10.95
C PHE A 73 7.90 12.68 -11.76
N ILE A 74 8.88 12.07 -12.39
CA ILE A 74 9.91 12.75 -13.19
C ILE A 74 9.92 12.27 -14.64
N GLY A 75 10.10 13.21 -15.58
CA GLY A 75 10.18 12.89 -17.00
C GLY A 75 9.02 12.02 -17.49
N PRO A 76 9.28 10.92 -18.23
CA PRO A 76 8.23 10.05 -18.74
C PRO A 76 7.46 9.26 -17.67
N LEU A 77 7.99 9.17 -16.44
CA LEU A 77 7.29 8.52 -15.33
C LEU A 77 6.09 9.34 -14.84
N ASP A 78 6.09 10.67 -14.99
CA ASP A 78 4.96 11.51 -14.55
C ASP A 78 3.67 11.18 -15.33
N PRO A 79 3.61 11.30 -16.66
CA PRO A 79 2.40 10.94 -17.39
C PRO A 79 2.07 9.43 -17.26
N PHE A 80 3.06 8.56 -17.14
CA PHE A 80 2.83 7.14 -16.94
C PHE A 80 2.15 6.86 -15.59
N LEU A 81 2.70 7.31 -14.47
CA LEU A 81 2.14 7.09 -13.13
C LEU A 81 0.76 7.75 -12.98
N THR A 82 0.60 8.96 -13.53
CA THR A 82 -0.70 9.64 -13.57
C THR A 82 -1.70 8.86 -14.42
N GLY A 83 -1.29 8.38 -15.58
CA GLY A 83 -2.13 7.60 -16.50
C GLY A 83 -2.61 6.28 -15.91
N ILE A 84 -1.77 5.60 -15.13
CA ILE A 84 -2.15 4.39 -14.38
C ILE A 84 -2.80 4.70 -13.02
N GLY A 85 -3.30 5.93 -12.83
CA GLY A 85 -4.15 6.31 -11.70
C GLY A 85 -3.43 6.43 -10.36
N GLN A 86 -2.13 6.67 -10.32
CA GLN A 86 -1.43 6.85 -9.05
C GLN A 86 -1.58 8.28 -8.52
N VAL A 87 -1.62 8.45 -7.20
CA VAL A 87 -1.82 9.74 -6.53
C VAL A 87 -0.47 10.32 -6.13
N LYS A 88 -0.10 11.44 -6.79
CA LYS A 88 1.09 12.23 -6.44
C LYS A 88 0.87 12.93 -5.11
N VAL A 89 1.80 12.79 -4.15
CA VAL A 89 1.72 13.46 -2.84
C VAL A 89 3.02 14.19 -2.48
N ASP A 90 2.88 15.45 -2.05
CA ASP A 90 3.95 16.18 -1.37
C ASP A 90 3.97 15.79 0.13
N ARG A 91 5.06 15.17 0.56
CA ARG A 91 5.20 14.69 1.94
C ARG A 91 5.80 15.73 2.89
N HIS A 92 6.25 16.87 2.36
CA HIS A 92 6.85 17.97 3.12
C HIS A 92 5.84 19.03 3.55
N SER A 93 4.62 18.97 2.98
CA SER A 93 3.52 19.89 3.28
C SER A 93 2.18 19.17 3.39
N THR A 94 1.16 19.86 3.91
CA THR A 94 -0.22 19.32 3.86
C THR A 94 -0.76 19.45 2.45
N ASP A 95 -0.63 18.38 1.66
CA ASP A 95 -1.12 18.33 0.27
C ASP A 95 -2.63 18.05 0.22
N ARG A 96 -3.41 19.15 0.29
CA ARG A 96 -4.88 19.07 0.24
C ARG A 96 -5.40 18.44 -1.04
N THR A 97 -4.70 18.61 -2.16
CA THR A 97 -5.08 18.04 -3.45
C THR A 97 -4.92 16.52 -3.43
N ALA A 98 -3.78 16.02 -2.95
CA ALA A 98 -3.55 14.58 -2.79
C ALA A 98 -4.56 13.97 -1.82
N ILE A 99 -4.85 14.63 -0.69
CA ILE A 99 -5.85 14.18 0.28
C ILE A 99 -7.22 14.08 -0.38
N ALA A 100 -7.66 15.10 -1.11
CA ALA A 100 -8.96 15.11 -1.77
C ALA A 100 -9.07 14.03 -2.86
N ARG A 101 -8.00 13.81 -3.66
CA ARG A 101 -7.94 12.73 -4.65
C ARG A 101 -8.03 11.35 -4.01
N ALA A 102 -7.29 11.11 -2.92
CA ALA A 102 -7.32 9.84 -2.19
C ALA A 102 -8.68 9.55 -1.56
N LEU A 103 -9.32 10.56 -0.95
CA LEU A 103 -10.69 10.43 -0.46
C LEU A 103 -11.69 10.18 -1.59
N GLY A 104 -11.54 10.85 -2.73
CA GLY A 104 -12.38 10.63 -3.91
C GLY A 104 -12.28 9.21 -4.46
N VAL A 105 -11.09 8.58 -4.41
CA VAL A 105 -10.92 7.14 -4.73
C VAL A 105 -11.77 6.28 -3.80
N LEU A 106 -11.72 6.53 -2.50
CA LEU A 106 -12.49 5.77 -1.51
C LEU A 106 -14.00 6.03 -1.63
N GLU A 107 -14.41 7.27 -1.85
CA GLU A 107 -15.81 7.65 -2.07
C GLU A 107 -16.44 6.95 -3.29
N GLN A 108 -15.64 6.66 -4.32
CA GLN A 108 -16.06 5.87 -5.48
C GLN A 108 -15.99 4.34 -5.25
N GLY A 109 -15.74 3.89 -4.01
CA GLY A 109 -15.60 2.48 -3.69
C GLY A 109 -14.30 1.86 -4.18
N GLY A 110 -13.27 2.67 -4.48
CA GLY A 110 -11.96 2.23 -4.95
C GLY A 110 -11.05 1.69 -3.86
N VAL A 111 -9.87 1.22 -4.26
CA VAL A 111 -8.83 0.71 -3.37
C VAL A 111 -7.67 1.69 -3.29
N LEU A 112 -7.34 2.13 -2.08
CA LEU A 112 -6.21 3.02 -1.81
C LEU A 112 -5.06 2.26 -1.17
N GLY A 113 -3.91 2.23 -1.82
CA GLY A 113 -2.67 1.66 -1.27
C GLY A 113 -1.87 2.72 -0.51
N ILE A 114 -1.49 2.42 0.71
CA ILE A 114 -0.71 3.31 1.57
C ILE A 114 0.47 2.56 2.17
N PHE A 115 1.64 3.18 2.13
CA PHE A 115 2.80 2.80 2.92
C PHE A 115 2.82 3.67 4.19
N PRO A 116 2.32 3.17 5.33
CA PRO A 116 2.10 4.00 6.51
C PRO A 116 3.40 4.51 7.14
N GLU A 117 4.53 3.84 6.91
CA GLU A 117 5.86 4.27 7.35
C GLU A 117 6.30 5.59 6.66
N GLY A 118 5.75 5.90 5.50
CA GLY A 118 6.01 7.11 4.72
C GLY A 118 7.37 7.14 4.01
N THR A 119 8.29 6.27 4.39
CA THR A 119 9.62 6.08 3.79
C THR A 119 9.95 4.61 3.74
N ARG A 120 10.89 4.22 2.88
CA ARG A 120 11.46 2.88 2.92
C ARG A 120 12.38 2.74 4.12
N GLY A 121 12.27 1.60 4.80
CA GLY A 121 13.07 1.25 5.96
C GLY A 121 13.11 -0.27 6.11
N GLU A 122 13.11 -0.75 7.35
CA GLU A 122 13.06 -2.17 7.67
C GLU A 122 11.73 -2.83 7.26
N GLY A 123 10.69 -2.03 7.00
CA GLY A 123 9.35 -2.52 6.65
C GLY A 123 8.71 -3.31 7.78
N ASP A 124 8.90 -2.86 9.01
CA ASP A 124 8.50 -3.52 10.25
C ASP A 124 7.35 -2.83 10.98
N PHE A 125 6.87 -1.70 10.43
CA PHE A 125 5.86 -0.84 11.06
C PHE A 125 6.28 -0.29 12.44
N ALA A 126 7.57 -0.19 12.75
CA ALA A 126 8.07 0.36 14.01
C ALA A 126 7.52 1.77 14.30
N SER A 127 7.28 2.54 13.25
CA SER A 127 6.53 3.79 13.33
C SER A 127 5.61 3.96 12.12
N ILE A 128 4.42 4.52 12.33
CA ILE A 128 3.47 4.82 11.27
C ILE A 128 2.99 6.27 11.36
N ARG A 129 2.70 6.87 10.22
CA ARG A 129 2.16 8.23 10.13
C ARG A 129 0.65 8.23 10.30
N ALA A 130 0.11 9.28 10.91
CA ALA A 130 -1.33 9.46 11.14
C ALA A 130 -2.18 9.51 9.84
N GLY A 131 -1.56 9.65 8.67
CA GLY A 131 -2.27 9.72 7.39
C GLY A 131 -3.14 8.50 7.11
N LEU A 132 -2.68 7.29 7.44
CA LEU A 132 -3.47 6.07 7.29
C LEU A 132 -4.74 6.12 8.16
N ALA A 133 -4.59 6.44 9.45
CA ALA A 133 -5.70 6.58 10.38
C ALA A 133 -6.68 7.69 9.92
N TYR A 134 -6.15 8.81 9.42
CA TYR A 134 -6.98 9.90 8.89
C TYR A 134 -7.87 9.43 7.73
N PHE A 135 -7.31 8.74 6.73
CA PHE A 135 -8.10 8.23 5.60
C PHE A 135 -9.13 7.21 6.05
N ALA A 136 -8.76 6.26 6.91
CA ALA A 136 -9.66 5.23 7.38
C ALA A 136 -10.82 5.80 8.21
N VAL A 137 -10.55 6.68 9.18
CA VAL A 137 -11.59 7.33 10.01
C VAL A 137 -12.47 8.26 9.18
N ARG A 138 -11.89 8.95 8.18
CA ARG A 138 -12.63 9.92 7.36
C ARG A 138 -13.58 9.24 6.36
N SER A 139 -13.16 8.13 5.77
CA SER A 139 -13.91 7.40 4.74
C SER A 139 -14.76 6.26 5.29
N GLY A 140 -14.46 5.76 6.49
CA GLY A 140 -15.05 4.52 7.01
C GLY A 140 -14.56 3.27 6.28
N ALA A 141 -13.52 3.37 5.44
CA ALA A 141 -12.98 2.25 4.70
C ALA A 141 -12.24 1.27 5.62
N PRO A 142 -12.50 -0.04 5.53
CA PRO A 142 -11.72 -1.03 6.24
C PRO A 142 -10.27 -1.05 5.77
N ILE A 143 -9.36 -1.36 6.68
CA ILE A 143 -7.93 -1.52 6.42
C ILE A 143 -7.64 -3.01 6.24
N VAL A 144 -7.02 -3.36 5.11
CA VAL A 144 -6.45 -4.70 4.89
C VAL A 144 -4.94 -4.58 5.04
N PRO A 145 -4.33 -5.24 6.04
CA PRO A 145 -2.90 -5.25 6.20
C PRO A 145 -2.27 -6.14 5.12
N VAL A 146 -1.18 -5.68 4.51
CA VAL A 146 -0.47 -6.41 3.45
C VAL A 146 1.01 -6.47 3.79
N ALA A 147 1.55 -7.67 3.91
CA ALA A 147 2.98 -7.89 4.11
C ALA A 147 3.64 -8.30 2.79
N VAL A 148 4.64 -7.54 2.35
CA VAL A 148 5.54 -7.87 1.23
C VAL A 148 6.88 -8.30 1.82
N LEU A 149 7.29 -9.55 1.57
CA LEU A 149 8.46 -10.17 2.17
C LEU A 149 9.36 -10.77 1.09
N GLY A 150 10.67 -10.66 1.27
CA GLY A 150 11.66 -11.17 0.33
C GLY A 150 12.00 -10.24 -0.82
N SER A 151 11.45 -9.03 -0.86
CA SER A 151 11.82 -8.01 -1.82
C SER A 151 13.17 -7.36 -1.52
N SER A 152 13.56 -7.30 -0.24
CA SER A 152 14.80 -6.66 0.25
C SER A 152 15.87 -7.63 0.71
N ASP A 153 15.60 -8.94 0.76
CA ASP A 153 16.51 -9.95 1.35
C ASP A 153 17.91 -9.97 0.69
N ARG A 154 18.01 -9.62 -0.58
CA ARG A 154 19.27 -9.61 -1.33
C ARG A 154 19.24 -8.56 -2.45
N PRO A 155 20.33 -7.81 -2.67
CA PRO A 155 20.42 -6.94 -3.83
C PRO A 155 20.52 -7.76 -5.13
N GLY A 156 19.92 -7.27 -6.21
CA GLY A 156 20.02 -7.89 -7.52
C GLY A 156 21.46 -7.80 -8.10
N ARG A 157 21.89 -8.83 -8.80
CA ARG A 157 23.23 -8.86 -9.43
C ARG A 157 23.34 -7.86 -10.59
N LEU A 158 22.28 -7.71 -11.39
CA LEU A 158 22.27 -6.85 -12.58
C LEU A 158 21.87 -5.40 -12.21
N ILE A 159 20.87 -5.25 -11.36
CA ILE A 159 20.37 -3.94 -10.90
C ILE A 159 20.28 -4.01 -9.38
N LYS A 160 21.20 -3.34 -8.68
CA LYS A 160 21.26 -3.32 -7.21
C LYS A 160 19.96 -2.78 -6.56
N ALA A 161 19.19 -1.97 -7.29
CA ALA A 161 17.93 -1.40 -6.82
C ALA A 161 16.72 -2.35 -6.98
N LEU A 162 16.91 -3.57 -7.48
CA LEU A 162 15.85 -4.58 -7.66
C LEU A 162 16.28 -5.89 -6.99
N PRO A 163 15.34 -6.72 -6.51
CA PRO A 163 15.64 -8.07 -6.05
C PRO A 163 16.19 -8.93 -7.20
N PRO A 164 16.89 -10.02 -6.91
CA PRO A 164 17.33 -10.94 -7.94
C PRO A 164 16.16 -11.42 -8.80
N LEU A 165 16.35 -11.47 -10.11
CA LEU A 165 15.34 -12.01 -11.02
C LEU A 165 14.99 -13.45 -10.64
N ARG A 166 13.75 -13.83 -10.84
CA ARG A 166 13.19 -15.14 -10.48
C ARG A 166 13.21 -15.46 -8.98
N SER A 167 13.58 -14.50 -8.11
CA SER A 167 13.44 -14.69 -6.67
C SER A 167 11.99 -14.71 -6.25
N ARG A 168 11.70 -15.43 -5.16
CA ARG A 168 10.36 -15.48 -4.59
C ARG A 168 10.10 -14.25 -3.74
N VAL A 169 8.98 -13.59 -4.00
CA VAL A 169 8.43 -12.50 -3.18
C VAL A 169 7.09 -12.95 -2.64
N ASP A 170 6.95 -12.95 -1.33
CA ASP A 170 5.72 -13.35 -0.65
C ASP A 170 4.85 -12.11 -0.39
N VAL A 171 3.58 -12.14 -0.82
CA VAL A 171 2.60 -11.08 -0.54
C VAL A 171 1.45 -11.70 0.24
N VAL A 172 1.28 -11.28 1.48
CA VAL A 172 0.30 -11.84 2.41
C VAL A 172 -0.71 -10.76 2.77
N PHE A 173 -1.96 -10.98 2.39
CA PHE A 173 -3.10 -10.15 2.77
C PHE A 173 -3.69 -10.67 4.07
N GLY A 174 -3.91 -9.78 5.04
CA GLY A 174 -4.57 -10.11 6.31
C GLY A 174 -6.07 -9.85 6.28
N ASP A 175 -6.72 -10.12 7.39
CA ASP A 175 -8.14 -9.86 7.54
C ASP A 175 -8.41 -8.36 7.63
N PRO A 176 -9.49 -7.85 6.98
CA PRO A 176 -9.87 -6.46 7.09
C PRO A 176 -10.27 -6.10 8.53
N PHE A 177 -9.93 -4.89 8.94
CA PHE A 177 -10.31 -4.34 10.25
C PHE A 177 -10.63 -2.86 10.16
N ASP A 178 -11.44 -2.35 11.09
CA ASP A 178 -11.82 -0.95 11.16
C ASP A 178 -10.85 -0.14 12.05
N ALA A 179 -10.51 1.07 11.60
CA ALA A 179 -9.67 1.99 12.37
C ALA A 179 -10.41 2.63 13.56
N GLY A 180 -11.71 2.79 13.44
CA GLY A 180 -12.57 3.48 14.42
C GLY A 180 -12.86 2.64 15.66
N ASP A 181 -13.23 3.32 16.75
CA ASP A 181 -13.79 2.73 17.97
C ASP A 181 -15.33 2.71 17.96
N GLY A 182 -15.95 3.02 16.81
CA GLY A 182 -17.40 3.16 16.67
C GLY A 182 -17.96 4.49 17.18
N SER A 183 -17.15 5.34 17.84
CA SER A 183 -17.63 6.61 18.43
C SER A 183 -17.87 7.74 17.42
N GLY A 184 -17.35 7.61 16.20
CA GLY A 184 -17.39 8.66 15.18
C GLY A 184 -16.57 9.92 15.50
N ARG A 185 -15.81 9.92 16.61
CA ARG A 185 -15.02 11.07 17.04
C ARG A 185 -13.85 11.32 16.11
N ARG A 186 -13.66 12.59 15.71
CA ARG A 186 -12.59 13.05 14.80
C ARG A 186 -11.59 13.98 15.49
N THR A 187 -11.42 13.83 16.80
CA THR A 187 -10.46 14.63 17.57
C THR A 187 -9.04 14.15 17.32
N ARG A 188 -8.04 15.02 17.57
CA ARG A 188 -6.64 14.65 17.49
C ARG A 188 -6.32 13.41 18.35
N LYS A 189 -6.84 13.39 19.60
CA LYS A 189 -6.68 12.26 20.52
C LYS A 189 -7.24 10.95 19.91
N ALA A 190 -8.45 10.99 19.35
CA ALA A 190 -9.05 9.81 18.70
C ALA A 190 -8.23 9.33 17.50
N LEU A 191 -7.61 10.26 16.74
CA LEU A 191 -6.74 9.91 15.62
C LEU A 191 -5.42 9.28 16.09
N ASP A 192 -4.83 9.78 17.18
CA ASP A 192 -3.61 9.22 17.77
C ASP A 192 -3.88 7.81 18.31
N GLU A 193 -5.01 7.60 19.01
CA GLU A 193 -5.46 6.29 19.49
C GLU A 193 -5.73 5.31 18.33
N ALA A 194 -6.39 5.77 17.26
CA ALA A 194 -6.59 4.97 16.06
C ALA A 194 -5.25 4.57 15.42
N THR A 195 -4.30 5.51 15.32
CA THR A 195 -2.95 5.25 14.78
C THR A 195 -2.24 4.17 15.57
N ALA A 196 -2.28 4.22 16.92
CA ALA A 196 -1.67 3.20 17.76
C ALA A 196 -2.32 1.82 17.61
N ARG A 197 -3.67 1.77 17.54
CA ARG A 197 -4.39 0.51 17.27
C ARG A 197 -4.03 -0.09 15.92
N ILE A 198 -4.01 0.73 14.87
CA ILE A 198 -3.64 0.30 13.52
C ILE A 198 -2.22 -0.24 13.53
N GLN A 199 -1.26 0.47 14.12
CA GLN A 199 0.13 0.02 14.20
C GLN A 199 0.24 -1.36 14.84
N LYS A 200 -0.44 -1.60 15.95
CA LYS A 200 -0.47 -2.91 16.64
C LYS A 200 -0.98 -4.03 15.71
N GLN A 201 -2.06 -3.78 14.97
CA GLN A 201 -2.62 -4.75 14.02
C GLN A 201 -1.67 -5.03 12.85
N LEU A 202 -1.04 -4.00 12.30
CA LEU A 202 -0.08 -4.14 11.20
C LEU A 202 1.15 -4.95 11.62
N THR A 203 1.72 -4.65 12.80
CA THR A 203 2.87 -5.40 13.35
C THR A 203 2.51 -6.86 13.61
N ALA A 204 1.36 -7.13 14.23
CA ALA A 204 0.90 -8.50 14.47
C ALA A 204 0.69 -9.27 13.16
N HIS A 205 0.12 -8.62 12.12
CA HIS A 205 -0.03 -9.23 10.80
C HIS A 205 1.32 -9.55 10.16
N LEU A 206 2.29 -8.64 10.23
CA LEU A 206 3.62 -8.83 9.67
C LEU A 206 4.35 -10.01 10.33
N GLU A 207 4.29 -10.14 11.65
CA GLU A 207 4.84 -11.28 12.39
C GLU A 207 4.19 -12.59 11.97
N ASN A 208 2.85 -12.59 11.84
CA ASN A 208 2.13 -13.77 11.34
C ASN A 208 2.53 -14.12 9.89
N ALA A 209 2.64 -13.13 9.01
CA ALA A 209 3.09 -13.32 7.63
C ALA A 209 4.50 -13.92 7.56
N ARG A 210 5.43 -13.45 8.41
CA ARG A 210 6.77 -14.02 8.53
C ARG A 210 6.73 -15.50 8.93
N ARG A 211 5.92 -15.86 9.91
CA ARG A 211 5.73 -17.27 10.31
C ARG A 211 5.17 -18.12 9.19
N LEU A 212 4.10 -17.67 8.52
CA LEU A 212 3.44 -18.39 7.41
C LEU A 212 4.36 -18.59 6.20
N THR A 213 5.28 -17.67 5.97
CA THR A 213 6.16 -17.72 4.80
C THR A 213 7.50 -18.37 5.09
N GLY A 214 7.84 -18.63 6.36
CA GLY A 214 9.15 -19.08 6.81
C GLY A 214 10.23 -17.99 6.69
N ARG A 215 9.83 -16.71 6.59
CA ARG A 215 10.77 -15.57 6.55
C ARG A 215 11.09 -15.10 7.95
N ARG A 216 12.37 -14.94 8.26
CA ARG A 216 12.82 -14.34 9.53
C ARG A 216 12.81 -12.81 9.42
N ALA A 217 12.78 -12.11 10.58
CA ALA A 217 13.13 -10.69 10.59
C ALA A 217 14.56 -10.55 10.08
N THR A 218 14.82 -9.55 9.25
CA THR A 218 16.20 -9.15 8.94
C THR A 218 16.79 -8.59 10.24
N LEU A 219 17.83 -9.24 10.75
CA LEU A 219 18.58 -8.77 11.92
C LEU A 219 19.46 -7.60 11.52
#